data_6f9f59d07e236817929f4612a183577a
#
_entry.id   6f9f59d07e236817929f4612a183577a
#
_cell.length_a   1.000
_cell.length_b   1.000
_cell.length_c   1.000
_cell.angle_alpha   90.00
_cell.angle_beta   90.00
_cell.angle_gamma   90.00
#
_symmetry.space_group_name_H-M   'P 1'
#
loop_
_entity.id
_entity.type
_entity.pdbx_description
1 polymer ?
#
loop_
_entity_poly.entity_id
_entity_poly.type
_entity_poly.pdbx_seq_one_letter_code
_entity_poly.pdbx_strand_id
1 'polypeptide(L)'
;MKTMKLKIHSCGVSDCPPSWNWITASSGFADYDLWTVFRGRGKLISQTEEQTEFHIHEGASLLLSPNIRYKAFHEPNYPLLVINVHFDFLDDNGTPIYPKTLSAKSIDDSEFMRSLLMRTVTLFNSNREYDACTYLAAALTEFEMSEDLTSPESDSVWTHIVHEISTEIDSAKKIPSLAEFAGRYGYSERYVGKMFAKLSGISFSDYTRNSRISKAKTLLRHTDAPISVIAEETGFYDACHFTKAFRAAVGISPHAYRKNP
;
A
#
# COMPACT_ATOMS: atom_id res chain seq x y z
N MET A 1 2.14 0.23 -34.45
CA MET A 1 2.29 -0.65 -33.28
C MET A 1 1.85 -2.05 -33.70
N LYS A 2 2.74 -3.07 -33.65
CA LYS A 2 2.29 -4.46 -33.76
C LYS A 2 1.42 -4.75 -32.56
N THR A 3 0.19 -5.17 -32.80
CA THR A 3 -0.73 -5.56 -31.73
C THR A 3 -0.22 -6.92 -31.21
N MET A 4 0.45 -6.94 -30.04
CA MET A 4 0.81 -8.21 -29.40
C MET A 4 -0.48 -8.94 -29.01
N LYS A 5 -0.58 -10.20 -29.42
CA LYS A 5 -1.68 -11.06 -29.00
C LYS A 5 -1.39 -11.62 -27.62
N LEU A 6 -2.40 -11.80 -26.82
CA LEU A 6 -2.32 -12.39 -25.49
C LEU A 6 -3.06 -13.73 -25.46
N LYS A 7 -2.56 -14.65 -24.64
CA LYS A 7 -3.24 -15.91 -24.31
C LYS A 7 -3.18 -16.12 -22.81
N ILE A 8 -4.32 -16.20 -22.15
CA ILE A 8 -4.42 -16.47 -20.72
C ILE A 8 -4.45 -17.98 -20.50
N HIS A 9 -3.63 -18.46 -19.56
CA HIS A 9 -3.58 -19.89 -19.18
C HIS A 9 -4.38 -20.14 -17.91
N SER A 10 -4.22 -19.27 -16.93
CA SER A 10 -4.98 -19.30 -15.67
C SER A 10 -5.01 -17.91 -15.03
N CYS A 11 -6.00 -17.67 -14.20
CA CYS A 11 -6.05 -16.49 -13.37
C CYS A 11 -6.90 -16.74 -12.12
N GLY A 12 -6.65 -15.99 -11.08
CA GLY A 12 -7.37 -16.15 -9.83
C GLY A 12 -7.13 -15.06 -8.82
N VAL A 13 -7.87 -15.18 -7.72
CA VAL A 13 -7.72 -14.36 -6.51
C VAL A 13 -7.23 -15.26 -5.39
N SER A 14 -6.12 -14.92 -4.78
CA SER A 14 -5.52 -15.65 -3.68
C SER A 14 -5.57 -14.83 -2.40
N ASP A 15 -6.36 -15.27 -1.42
CA ASP A 15 -6.35 -14.75 -0.04
C ASP A 15 -5.38 -15.63 0.76
N CYS A 16 -4.18 -15.13 1.00
CA CYS A 16 -3.08 -15.89 1.55
C CYS A 16 -3.26 -16.04 3.07
N PRO A 17 -3.37 -17.27 3.62
CA PRO A 17 -3.51 -17.47 5.07
C PRO A 17 -2.22 -17.11 5.81
N PRO A 18 -2.25 -16.90 7.14
CA PRO A 18 -1.08 -16.52 7.93
C PRO A 18 0.14 -17.47 7.83
N SER A 19 -0.08 -18.74 7.48
CA SER A 19 0.99 -19.73 7.26
C SER A 19 1.50 -19.78 5.81
N TRP A 20 0.98 -18.91 4.94
CA TRP A 20 1.31 -18.97 3.53
C TRP A 20 2.76 -18.56 3.25
N ASN A 21 3.41 -19.39 2.50
CA ASN A 21 4.64 -19.07 1.76
C ASN A 21 4.52 -19.70 0.38
N TRP A 22 5.15 -19.10 -0.58
CA TRP A 22 5.05 -19.53 -1.96
C TRP A 22 6.44 -19.63 -2.58
N ILE A 23 6.71 -20.77 -3.18
CA ILE A 23 7.96 -21.02 -3.90
C ILE A 23 7.57 -21.70 -5.21
N THR A 24 7.97 -21.12 -6.33
CA THR A 24 7.78 -21.75 -7.64
C THR A 24 8.59 -23.03 -7.75
N ALA A 25 8.20 -23.90 -8.70
CA ALA A 25 8.99 -25.08 -9.05
C ALA A 25 10.43 -24.69 -9.45
N SER A 26 11.35 -25.64 -9.46
CA SER A 26 12.76 -25.39 -9.77
C SER A 26 12.98 -24.80 -11.17
N SER A 27 12.08 -25.07 -12.11
CA SER A 27 12.09 -24.52 -13.48
C SER A 27 11.48 -23.12 -13.59
N GLY A 28 10.87 -22.58 -12.52
CA GLY A 28 10.02 -21.40 -12.63
C GLY A 28 8.68 -21.69 -13.30
N PHE A 29 8.00 -20.64 -13.76
CA PHE A 29 6.83 -20.74 -14.64
C PHE A 29 7.24 -20.87 -16.10
N ALA A 30 6.36 -21.44 -16.93
CA ALA A 30 6.56 -21.48 -18.37
C ALA A 30 6.07 -20.19 -19.09
N ASP A 31 5.30 -19.38 -18.40
CA ASP A 31 4.56 -18.21 -18.88
C ASP A 31 4.83 -16.97 -17.99
N TYR A 32 4.30 -15.83 -18.37
CA TYR A 32 4.29 -14.64 -17.53
C TYR A 32 3.22 -14.75 -16.46
N ASP A 33 3.47 -14.14 -15.30
CA ASP A 33 2.46 -13.92 -14.28
C ASP A 33 2.39 -12.42 -13.92
N LEU A 34 1.24 -11.78 -14.22
CA LEU A 34 0.93 -10.45 -13.69
C LEU A 34 0.35 -10.63 -12.29
N TRP A 35 1.15 -10.32 -11.29
CA TRP A 35 0.89 -10.58 -9.89
C TRP A 35 0.72 -9.26 -9.12
N THR A 36 -0.52 -8.94 -8.71
CA THR A 36 -0.87 -7.63 -8.13
C THR A 36 -1.43 -7.78 -6.73
N VAL A 37 -0.88 -7.00 -5.79
CA VAL A 37 -1.23 -7.02 -4.36
C VAL A 37 -2.31 -5.98 -4.06
N PHE A 38 -3.43 -6.43 -3.49
CA PHE A 38 -4.57 -5.57 -3.11
C PHE A 38 -4.78 -5.46 -1.60
N ARG A 39 -4.04 -6.20 -0.82
CA ARG A 39 -3.99 -6.12 0.64
C ARG A 39 -2.75 -6.80 1.17
N GLY A 40 -2.25 -6.30 2.29
CA GLY A 40 -1.12 -6.90 3.00
C GLY A 40 0.22 -6.43 2.50
N ARG A 41 1.26 -7.04 3.04
CA ARG A 41 2.65 -6.75 2.67
C ARG A 41 3.55 -7.94 2.92
N GLY A 42 4.70 -7.92 2.28
CA GLY A 42 5.66 -9.01 2.35
C GLY A 42 6.87 -8.78 1.46
N LYS A 43 7.45 -9.88 1.00
CA LYS A 43 8.61 -9.87 0.12
C LYS A 43 8.44 -10.87 -1.01
N LEU A 44 8.95 -10.50 -2.18
CA LEU A 44 9.15 -11.41 -3.30
C LEU A 44 10.62 -11.37 -3.70
N ILE A 45 11.22 -12.54 -3.86
CA ILE A 45 12.63 -12.71 -4.17
C ILE A 45 12.74 -13.50 -5.46
N SER A 46 13.43 -12.95 -6.46
CA SER A 46 13.82 -13.69 -7.66
C SER A 46 15.09 -14.49 -7.34
N GLN A 47 15.14 -15.74 -7.80
CA GLN A 47 16.33 -16.60 -7.65
C GLN A 47 17.11 -16.63 -8.96
N THR A 48 17.55 -15.47 -9.42
CA THR A 48 18.51 -15.28 -10.50
C THR A 48 19.94 -15.18 -9.95
N GLU A 49 20.96 -15.09 -10.79
CA GLU A 49 22.36 -14.88 -10.36
C GLU A 49 22.48 -13.57 -9.55
N GLU A 50 21.77 -12.51 -9.97
CA GLU A 50 21.59 -11.28 -9.21
C GLU A 50 20.26 -11.36 -8.48
N GLN A 51 20.27 -11.97 -7.30
CA GLN A 51 19.07 -12.12 -6.48
C GLN A 51 18.41 -10.77 -6.22
N THR A 52 17.25 -10.54 -6.83
CA THR A 52 16.49 -9.29 -6.65
C THR A 52 15.38 -9.49 -5.63
N GLU A 53 15.33 -8.64 -4.62
CA GLU A 53 14.30 -8.62 -3.59
C GLU A 53 13.37 -7.43 -3.81
N PHE A 54 12.05 -7.68 -3.84
CA PHE A 54 11.02 -6.67 -3.88
C PHE A 54 10.25 -6.70 -2.57
N HIS A 55 10.11 -5.54 -1.95
CA HIS A 55 9.17 -5.33 -0.85
C HIS A 55 7.80 -5.04 -1.45
N ILE A 56 6.86 -5.94 -1.22
CA ILE A 56 5.51 -5.88 -1.78
C ILE A 56 4.53 -5.38 -0.73
N HIS A 57 3.63 -4.54 -1.16
CA HIS A 57 2.57 -3.94 -0.36
C HIS A 57 1.33 -3.73 -1.22
N GLU A 58 0.26 -3.26 -0.64
CA GLU A 58 -0.94 -2.86 -1.39
C GLU A 58 -0.58 -1.85 -2.50
N GLY A 59 -1.06 -2.09 -3.71
CA GLY A 59 -0.70 -1.34 -4.92
C GLY A 59 0.55 -1.85 -5.63
N ALA A 60 1.35 -2.74 -5.04
CA ALA A 60 2.47 -3.36 -5.76
C ALA A 60 1.97 -4.33 -6.84
N SER A 61 2.47 -4.17 -8.05
CA SER A 61 2.20 -5.07 -9.17
C SER A 61 3.52 -5.52 -9.80
N LEU A 62 3.65 -6.80 -10.07
CA LEU A 62 4.85 -7.41 -10.59
C LEU A 62 4.53 -8.20 -11.86
N LEU A 63 5.32 -8.00 -12.90
CA LEU A 63 5.32 -8.84 -14.09
C LEU A 63 6.45 -9.86 -13.92
N LEU A 64 6.09 -11.07 -13.50
CA LEU A 64 7.02 -12.17 -13.29
C LEU A 64 7.33 -12.82 -14.64
N SER A 65 8.63 -12.96 -14.94
CA SER A 65 9.08 -13.53 -16.20
C SER A 65 9.11 -15.06 -16.18
N PRO A 66 8.91 -15.71 -17.32
CA PRO A 66 9.07 -17.16 -17.45
C PRO A 66 10.48 -17.64 -17.09
N ASN A 67 10.57 -18.91 -16.70
CA ASN A 67 11.82 -19.62 -16.42
C ASN A 67 12.68 -19.02 -15.29
N ILE A 68 12.09 -18.16 -14.48
CA ILE A 68 12.70 -17.62 -13.26
C ILE A 68 12.01 -18.24 -12.04
N ARG A 69 12.83 -18.65 -11.09
CA ARG A 69 12.33 -19.13 -9.81
C ARG A 69 12.10 -17.98 -8.86
N TYR A 70 10.93 -17.96 -8.23
CA TYR A 70 10.51 -16.95 -7.27
C TYR A 70 10.20 -17.57 -5.91
N LYS A 71 10.39 -16.77 -4.88
CA LYS A 71 9.96 -17.07 -3.52
C LYS A 71 9.25 -15.85 -2.97
N ALA A 72 8.04 -16.04 -2.43
CA ALA A 72 7.29 -14.97 -1.79
C ALA A 72 6.77 -15.40 -0.41
N PHE A 73 6.68 -14.45 0.49
CA PHE A 73 6.08 -14.61 1.81
C PHE A 73 5.54 -13.26 2.29
N HIS A 74 4.50 -13.31 3.08
CA HIS A 74 3.94 -12.12 3.72
C HIS A 74 4.51 -11.91 5.12
N GLU A 75 4.37 -10.71 5.65
CA GLU A 75 4.60 -10.43 7.07
C GLU A 75 3.49 -11.07 7.92
N PRO A 76 3.79 -11.64 9.10
CA PRO A 76 2.84 -12.47 9.87
C PRO A 76 1.49 -11.82 10.17
N ASN A 77 1.46 -10.50 10.36
CA ASN A 77 0.23 -9.76 10.70
C ASN A 77 -0.42 -9.07 9.47
N TYR A 78 0.13 -9.27 8.27
CA TYR A 78 -0.30 -8.57 7.06
C TYR A 78 -0.48 -9.56 5.90
N PRO A 79 -1.45 -10.48 5.99
CA PRO A 79 -1.69 -11.48 4.96
C PRO A 79 -2.03 -10.83 3.63
N LEU A 80 -1.48 -11.38 2.55
CA LEU A 80 -1.64 -10.86 1.21
C LEU A 80 -3.00 -11.25 0.62
N LEU A 81 -3.62 -10.31 -0.09
CA LEU A 81 -4.65 -10.57 -1.09
C LEU A 81 -4.07 -10.22 -2.46
N VAL A 82 -4.00 -11.20 -3.33
CA VAL A 82 -3.35 -11.08 -4.65
C VAL A 82 -4.32 -11.50 -5.75
N ILE A 83 -4.27 -10.79 -6.87
CA ILE A 83 -4.81 -11.30 -8.13
C ILE A 83 -3.63 -11.65 -9.02
N ASN A 84 -3.62 -12.85 -9.57
CA ASN A 84 -2.62 -13.34 -10.49
C ASN A 84 -3.23 -13.71 -11.84
N VAL A 85 -2.50 -13.45 -12.91
CA VAL A 85 -2.90 -13.81 -14.28
C VAL A 85 -1.70 -14.38 -15.00
N HIS A 86 -1.73 -15.69 -15.26
CA HIS A 86 -0.74 -16.39 -16.08
C HIS A 86 -1.07 -16.27 -17.56
N PHE A 87 -0.16 -15.80 -18.37
CA PHE A 87 -0.40 -15.53 -19.79
C PHE A 87 0.88 -15.55 -20.63
N ASP A 88 0.70 -15.69 -21.94
CA ASP A 88 1.76 -15.49 -22.94
C ASP A 88 1.51 -14.24 -23.77
N PHE A 89 2.61 -13.60 -24.17
CA PHE A 89 2.64 -12.74 -25.35
C PHE A 89 2.88 -13.63 -26.58
N LEU A 90 2.09 -13.45 -27.63
CA LEU A 90 2.18 -14.24 -28.86
C LEU A 90 2.60 -13.35 -30.04
N ASP A 91 3.39 -13.93 -30.96
CA ASP A 91 3.66 -13.33 -32.26
C ASP A 91 2.46 -13.48 -33.21
N ASP A 92 2.62 -13.02 -34.45
CA ASP A 92 1.57 -13.10 -35.48
C ASP A 92 1.20 -14.56 -35.83
N ASN A 93 2.10 -15.51 -35.61
CA ASN A 93 1.90 -16.95 -35.88
C ASN A 93 1.31 -17.70 -34.68
N GLY A 94 1.10 -17.00 -33.52
CA GLY A 94 0.63 -17.60 -32.30
C GLY A 94 1.70 -18.31 -31.47
N THR A 95 2.96 -18.04 -31.72
CA THR A 95 4.08 -18.58 -30.95
C THR A 95 4.39 -17.68 -29.75
N PRO A 96 4.60 -18.26 -28.54
CA PRO A 96 5.02 -17.47 -27.37
C PRO A 96 6.32 -16.70 -27.61
N ILE A 97 6.32 -15.44 -27.20
CA ILE A 97 7.50 -14.56 -27.23
C ILE A 97 7.72 -13.97 -25.84
N TYR A 98 8.95 -13.62 -25.52
CA TYR A 98 9.36 -13.14 -24.21
C TYR A 98 9.93 -11.71 -24.28
N PRO A 99 9.09 -10.70 -24.64
CA PRO A 99 9.55 -9.34 -24.89
C PRO A 99 9.85 -8.54 -23.61
N LYS A 100 9.47 -9.07 -22.46
CA LYS A 100 9.56 -8.38 -21.17
C LYS A 100 10.44 -9.16 -20.20
N THR A 101 11.08 -8.42 -19.30
CA THR A 101 11.83 -8.96 -18.17
C THR A 101 11.04 -8.74 -16.88
N LEU A 102 11.48 -9.38 -15.79
CA LEU A 102 10.96 -9.11 -14.46
C LEU A 102 10.92 -7.60 -14.19
N SER A 103 9.76 -7.11 -13.85
CA SER A 103 9.56 -5.70 -13.48
C SER A 103 8.50 -5.59 -12.39
N ALA A 104 8.63 -4.57 -11.58
CA ALA A 104 7.70 -4.29 -10.49
C ALA A 104 7.31 -2.82 -10.52
N LYS A 105 6.04 -2.53 -10.32
CA LYS A 105 5.44 -1.20 -10.38
C LYS A 105 4.64 -0.89 -9.13
N SER A 106 4.54 0.39 -8.80
CA SER A 106 3.61 0.92 -7.82
C SER A 106 2.41 1.50 -8.56
N ILE A 107 1.24 0.92 -8.33
CA ILE A 107 0.00 1.32 -9.01
C ILE A 107 -0.69 2.43 -8.22
N ASP A 108 -0.83 3.60 -8.81
CA ASP A 108 -1.46 4.77 -8.17
C ASP A 108 -2.97 4.57 -8.00
N ASP A 109 -3.68 4.13 -9.04
CA ASP A 109 -5.09 3.79 -8.97
C ASP A 109 -5.30 2.28 -8.81
N SER A 110 -5.10 1.80 -7.58
CA SER A 110 -5.25 0.37 -7.25
C SER A 110 -6.67 -0.14 -7.44
N GLU A 111 -7.71 0.68 -7.26
CA GLU A 111 -9.11 0.29 -7.48
C GLU A 111 -9.43 0.12 -8.97
N PHE A 112 -8.89 0.97 -9.83
CA PHE A 112 -9.04 0.79 -11.28
C PHE A 112 -8.31 -0.47 -11.76
N MET A 113 -7.06 -0.68 -11.35
CA MET A 113 -6.32 -1.92 -11.64
C MET A 113 -7.08 -3.15 -11.16
N ARG A 114 -7.63 -3.11 -9.93
CA ARG A 114 -8.45 -4.19 -9.37
C ARG A 114 -9.67 -4.48 -10.24
N SER A 115 -10.36 -3.44 -10.70
CA SER A 115 -11.54 -3.59 -11.57
C SER A 115 -11.18 -4.27 -12.88
N LEU A 116 -10.05 -3.92 -13.52
CA LEU A 116 -9.55 -4.55 -14.73
C LEU A 116 -9.23 -6.03 -14.50
N LEU A 117 -8.46 -6.36 -13.47
CA LEU A 117 -8.06 -7.74 -13.18
C LEU A 117 -9.23 -8.61 -12.72
N MET A 118 -10.13 -8.10 -11.89
CA MET A 118 -11.35 -8.83 -11.51
C MET A 118 -12.25 -9.13 -12.71
N ARG A 119 -12.31 -8.18 -13.66
CA ARG A 119 -13.07 -8.42 -14.91
C ARG A 119 -12.38 -9.46 -15.77
N THR A 120 -11.05 -9.43 -15.85
CA THR A 120 -10.25 -10.48 -16.53
C THR A 120 -10.58 -11.86 -15.95
N VAL A 121 -10.49 -12.02 -14.63
CA VAL A 121 -10.80 -13.28 -13.93
C VAL A 121 -12.23 -13.74 -14.18
N THR A 122 -13.20 -12.83 -14.08
CA THR A 122 -14.62 -13.16 -14.29
C THR A 122 -14.89 -13.65 -15.70
N LEU A 123 -14.35 -12.98 -16.71
CA LEU A 123 -14.56 -13.32 -18.12
C LEU A 123 -13.85 -14.63 -18.47
N PHE A 124 -12.63 -14.83 -18.03
CA PHE A 124 -11.88 -16.05 -18.25
C PHE A 124 -12.60 -17.26 -17.65
N ASN A 125 -13.04 -17.19 -16.42
CA ASN A 125 -13.81 -18.24 -15.75
C ASN A 125 -15.18 -18.50 -16.39
N SER A 126 -15.67 -17.56 -17.20
CA SER A 126 -16.91 -17.71 -17.99
C SER A 126 -16.64 -18.19 -19.44
N ASN A 127 -15.46 -18.71 -19.75
CA ASN A 127 -15.01 -19.14 -21.08
C ASN A 127 -15.07 -18.02 -22.15
N ARG A 128 -14.87 -16.76 -21.73
CA ARG A 128 -14.82 -15.58 -22.60
C ARG A 128 -13.38 -15.08 -22.72
N GLU A 129 -12.47 -15.94 -23.19
CA GLU A 129 -11.04 -15.70 -23.20
C GLU A 129 -10.66 -14.44 -24.01
N TYR A 130 -11.25 -14.24 -25.18
CA TYR A 130 -11.00 -13.06 -26.01
C TYR A 130 -11.31 -11.75 -25.26
N ASP A 131 -12.45 -11.69 -24.61
CA ASP A 131 -12.84 -10.53 -23.81
C ASP A 131 -11.93 -10.36 -22.57
N ALA A 132 -11.54 -11.46 -21.93
CA ALA A 132 -10.61 -11.44 -20.81
C ALA A 132 -9.25 -10.87 -21.23
N CYS A 133 -8.72 -11.26 -22.39
CA CYS A 133 -7.47 -10.72 -22.94
C CYS A 133 -7.55 -9.21 -23.20
N THR A 134 -8.72 -8.68 -23.55
CA THR A 134 -8.92 -7.22 -23.72
C THR A 134 -8.72 -6.47 -22.39
N TYR A 135 -9.27 -6.98 -21.29
CA TYR A 135 -9.11 -6.40 -19.98
C TYR A 135 -7.69 -6.60 -19.42
N LEU A 136 -7.05 -7.74 -19.69
CA LEU A 136 -5.65 -7.96 -19.38
C LEU A 136 -4.75 -6.97 -20.13
N ALA A 137 -5.01 -6.71 -21.41
CA ALA A 137 -4.24 -5.71 -22.18
C ALA A 137 -4.37 -4.30 -21.59
N ALA A 138 -5.56 -3.93 -21.10
CA ALA A 138 -5.76 -2.67 -20.39
C ALA A 138 -4.99 -2.64 -19.05
N ALA A 139 -5.00 -3.74 -18.27
CA ALA A 139 -4.25 -3.85 -17.03
C ALA A 139 -2.73 -3.78 -17.26
N LEU A 140 -2.22 -4.40 -18.33
CA LEU A 140 -0.81 -4.30 -18.73
C LEU A 140 -0.45 -2.87 -19.17
N THR A 141 -1.36 -2.15 -19.79
CA THR A 141 -1.14 -0.74 -20.14
C THR A 141 -1.03 0.11 -18.88
N GLU A 142 -1.93 -0.08 -17.93
CA GLU A 142 -1.87 0.60 -16.63
C GLU A 142 -0.57 0.28 -15.88
N PHE A 143 -0.17 -0.99 -15.87
CA PHE A 143 1.10 -1.43 -15.31
C PHE A 143 2.30 -0.70 -15.95
N GLU A 144 2.37 -0.61 -17.28
CA GLU A 144 3.48 0.04 -17.98
C GLU A 144 3.53 1.56 -17.75
N MET A 145 2.39 2.19 -17.50
CA MET A 145 2.29 3.63 -17.22
C MET A 145 2.64 3.98 -15.79
N SER A 146 2.64 3.00 -14.88
CA SER A 146 2.90 3.20 -13.45
C SER A 146 4.40 3.35 -13.15
N GLU A 147 4.72 3.96 -12.01
CA GLU A 147 6.10 4.14 -11.56
C GLU A 147 6.75 2.83 -11.14
N ASP A 148 8.08 2.73 -11.32
CA ASP A 148 8.83 1.56 -10.90
C ASP A 148 8.74 1.36 -9.37
N LEU A 149 8.44 0.13 -8.95
CA LEU A 149 8.52 -0.27 -7.56
C LEU A 149 10.00 -0.33 -7.18
N THR A 150 10.49 0.73 -6.60
CA THR A 150 11.88 0.83 -6.19
C THR A 150 12.10 0.09 -4.86
N SER A 151 13.33 -0.35 -4.55
CA SER A 151 13.66 -1.11 -3.34
C SER A 151 13.35 -0.34 -2.04
N PRO A 152 13.32 -0.97 -0.84
CA PRO A 152 12.79 -0.41 0.41
C PRO A 152 13.44 0.89 0.91
N GLU A 153 14.50 1.33 0.28
CA GLU A 153 15.07 2.67 0.48
C GLU A 153 14.29 3.75 -0.29
N SER A 154 13.32 3.36 -1.12
CA SER A 154 12.56 4.28 -1.93
C SER A 154 11.36 4.88 -1.19
N ASP A 155 11.06 6.08 -1.56
CA ASP A 155 9.99 6.91 -1.02
C ASP A 155 8.59 6.25 -1.07
N SER A 156 8.34 5.21 -1.90
CA SER A 156 7.01 4.61 -2.06
C SER A 156 6.56 3.73 -0.88
N VAL A 157 7.41 2.84 -0.36
CA VAL A 157 7.10 2.05 0.85
C VAL A 157 6.89 2.97 2.03
N TRP A 158 7.75 3.98 2.14
CA TRP A 158 7.65 4.97 3.19
C TRP A 158 6.46 5.90 3.01
N THR A 159 6.08 6.23 1.79
CA THR A 159 4.84 6.97 1.51
C THR A 159 3.63 6.21 2.03
N HIS A 160 3.55 4.90 1.79
CA HIS A 160 2.48 4.05 2.32
C HIS A 160 2.52 3.96 3.85
N ILE A 161 3.68 3.67 4.45
CA ILE A 161 3.84 3.61 5.91
C ILE A 161 3.44 4.95 6.56
N VAL A 162 3.88 6.07 5.99
CA VAL A 162 3.55 7.41 6.50
C VAL A 162 2.07 7.70 6.34
N HIS A 163 1.46 7.28 5.24
CA HIS A 163 0.01 7.39 5.04
C HIS A 163 -0.78 6.57 6.08
N GLU A 164 -0.42 5.30 6.31
CA GLU A 164 -1.04 4.47 7.36
C GLU A 164 -0.90 5.11 8.74
N ILE A 165 0.30 5.56 9.11
CA ILE A 165 0.56 6.25 10.37
C ILE A 165 -0.33 7.50 10.50
N SER A 166 -0.40 8.30 9.46
CA SER A 166 -1.19 9.53 9.43
C SER A 166 -2.68 9.24 9.59
N THR A 167 -3.20 8.26 8.85
CA THR A 167 -4.60 7.82 8.92
C THR A 167 -4.96 7.30 10.31
N GLU A 168 -4.06 6.51 10.93
CA GLU A 168 -4.28 6.01 12.29
C GLU A 168 -4.24 7.16 13.31
N ILE A 169 -3.30 8.11 13.20
CA ILE A 169 -3.26 9.31 14.06
C ILE A 169 -4.58 10.10 13.96
N ASP A 170 -5.12 10.25 12.75
CA ASP A 170 -6.32 11.05 12.52
C ASP A 170 -7.60 10.32 12.95
N SER A 171 -7.65 9.00 12.93
CA SER A 171 -8.82 8.20 13.30
C SER A 171 -8.79 7.70 14.74
N ALA A 172 -7.64 7.41 15.31
CA ALA A 172 -7.52 6.76 16.61
C ALA A 172 -7.99 7.64 17.76
N LYS A 173 -8.72 7.04 18.70
CA LYS A 173 -9.07 7.69 19.99
C LYS A 173 -7.81 7.88 20.86
N LYS A 174 -6.92 6.90 20.88
CA LYS A 174 -5.61 6.96 21.53
C LYS A 174 -4.53 6.78 20.46
N ILE A 175 -3.77 7.84 20.22
CA ILE A 175 -2.72 7.85 19.21
C ILE A 175 -1.53 7.03 19.71
N PRO A 176 -1.08 6.00 18.97
CA PRO A 176 0.14 5.26 19.31
C PRO A 176 1.37 6.15 19.34
N SER A 177 2.35 5.78 20.14
CA SER A 177 3.66 6.45 20.18
C SER A 177 4.49 6.12 18.94
N LEU A 178 5.51 6.94 18.67
CA LEU A 178 6.48 6.66 17.61
C LEU A 178 7.18 5.31 17.81
N ALA A 179 7.44 4.92 19.09
CA ALA A 179 8.02 3.63 19.45
C ALA A 179 7.13 2.45 19.06
N GLU A 180 5.81 2.58 19.31
CA GLU A 180 4.85 1.55 18.94
C GLU A 180 4.76 1.38 17.42
N PHE A 181 4.75 2.48 16.66
CA PHE A 181 4.84 2.42 15.21
C PHE A 181 6.17 1.80 14.75
N ALA A 182 7.29 2.24 15.29
CA ALA A 182 8.62 1.73 14.95
C ALA A 182 8.72 0.22 15.19
N GLY A 183 8.22 -0.26 16.33
CA GLY A 183 8.15 -1.69 16.64
C GLY A 183 7.25 -2.47 15.66
N ARG A 184 6.11 -1.90 15.25
CA ARG A 184 5.17 -2.50 14.30
C ARG A 184 5.78 -2.71 12.91
N TYR A 185 6.57 -1.74 12.45
CA TYR A 185 7.20 -1.77 11.13
C TYR A 185 8.61 -2.37 11.12
N GLY A 186 9.16 -2.74 12.30
CA GLY A 186 10.50 -3.34 12.38
C GLY A 186 11.65 -2.37 12.17
N TYR A 187 11.43 -1.06 12.38
CA TYR A 187 12.45 -0.02 12.25
C TYR A 187 12.76 0.65 13.58
N SER A 188 13.86 1.43 13.64
CA SER A 188 14.14 2.27 14.80
C SER A 188 13.24 3.51 14.83
N GLU A 189 12.88 4.01 16.03
CA GLU A 189 12.12 5.26 16.19
C GLU A 189 12.74 6.44 15.42
N ARG A 190 14.08 6.55 15.49
CA ARG A 190 14.82 7.59 14.78
C ARG A 190 14.60 7.54 13.28
N TYR A 191 14.58 6.33 12.71
CA TYR A 191 14.40 6.14 11.27
C TYR A 191 12.96 6.41 10.84
N VAL A 192 11.97 5.87 11.57
CA VAL A 192 10.54 6.17 11.31
C VAL A 192 10.27 7.66 11.43
N GLY A 193 10.77 8.32 12.48
CA GLY A 193 10.60 9.75 12.68
C GLY A 193 11.21 10.60 11.56
N LYS A 194 12.40 10.21 11.06
CA LYS A 194 13.06 10.87 9.92
C LYS A 194 12.26 10.72 8.63
N MET A 195 11.79 9.50 8.33
CA MET A 195 11.03 9.23 7.10
C MET A 195 9.65 9.88 7.16
N PHE A 196 8.99 9.85 8.33
CA PHE A 196 7.73 10.56 8.54
C PHE A 196 7.89 12.06 8.28
N ALA A 197 8.91 12.70 8.87
CA ALA A 197 9.15 14.13 8.66
C ALA A 197 9.51 14.47 7.21
N LYS A 198 10.28 13.61 6.54
CA LYS A 198 10.64 13.78 5.11
C LYS A 198 9.41 13.80 4.21
N LEU A 199 8.48 12.87 4.42
CA LEU A 199 7.34 12.66 3.51
C LEU A 199 6.10 13.48 3.90
N SER A 200 5.84 13.70 5.20
CA SER A 200 4.72 14.54 5.65
C SER A 200 5.04 16.03 5.70
N GLY A 201 6.32 16.40 5.57
CA GLY A 201 6.80 17.78 5.66
C GLY A 201 6.89 18.35 7.08
N ILE A 202 6.42 17.62 8.11
CA ILE A 202 6.46 18.05 9.52
C ILE A 202 6.83 16.87 10.44
N SER A 203 7.31 17.17 11.65
CA SER A 203 7.68 16.11 12.59
C SER A 203 6.46 15.28 13.03
N PHE A 204 6.67 14.02 13.40
CA PHE A 204 5.64 13.15 13.98
C PHE A 204 4.94 13.79 15.19
N SER A 205 5.72 14.47 16.06
CA SER A 205 5.18 15.16 17.23
C SER A 205 4.29 16.35 16.84
N ASP A 206 4.68 17.11 15.82
CA ASP A 206 3.90 18.24 15.32
C ASP A 206 2.62 17.76 14.62
N TYR A 207 2.71 16.72 13.82
CA TYR A 207 1.55 16.11 13.16
C TYR A 207 0.54 15.61 14.22
N THR A 208 1.00 14.84 15.19
CA THR A 208 0.17 14.34 16.30
C THR A 208 -0.50 15.48 17.09
N ARG A 209 0.27 16.54 17.39
CA ARG A 209 -0.25 17.72 18.07
C ARG A 209 -1.35 18.41 17.24
N ASN A 210 -1.11 18.61 15.94
CA ASN A 210 -2.08 19.24 15.04
C ASN A 210 -3.37 18.43 14.91
N SER A 211 -3.28 17.10 14.81
CA SER A 211 -4.44 16.19 14.79
C SER A 211 -5.25 16.30 16.10
N ARG A 212 -4.58 16.30 17.27
CA ARG A 212 -5.25 16.51 18.57
C ARG A 212 -5.95 17.84 18.64
N ILE A 213 -5.33 18.93 18.16
CA ILE A 213 -5.92 20.28 18.13
C ILE A 213 -7.12 20.30 17.17
N SER A 214 -7.06 19.65 16.04
CA SER A 214 -8.18 19.54 15.09
C SER A 214 -9.39 18.84 15.73
N LYS A 215 -9.18 17.70 16.41
CA LYS A 215 -10.21 17.00 17.18
C LYS A 215 -10.78 17.88 18.27
N ALA A 216 -9.92 18.60 19.01
CA ALA A 216 -10.37 19.53 20.05
C ALA A 216 -11.25 20.65 19.51
N LYS A 217 -10.93 21.21 18.33
CA LYS A 217 -11.78 22.23 17.67
C LYS A 217 -13.18 21.69 17.40
N THR A 218 -13.28 20.44 16.92
CA THR A 218 -14.58 19.78 16.67
C THR A 218 -15.37 19.62 17.97
N LEU A 219 -14.74 19.11 19.03
CA LEU A 219 -15.39 18.94 20.33
C LEU A 219 -15.83 20.27 20.94
N LEU A 220 -15.00 21.31 20.85
CA LEU A 220 -15.33 22.65 21.34
C LEU A 220 -16.52 23.28 20.62
N ARG A 221 -16.73 22.98 19.34
CA ARG A 221 -17.87 23.51 18.55
C ARG A 221 -19.15 22.74 18.75
N HIS A 222 -19.05 21.44 18.98
CA HIS A 222 -20.23 20.56 18.94
C HIS A 222 -20.63 19.99 20.29
N THR A 223 -19.89 20.32 21.38
CA THR A 223 -20.20 19.85 22.73
C THR A 223 -19.98 20.93 23.78
N ASP A 224 -20.70 20.79 24.90
CA ASP A 224 -20.51 21.61 26.12
C ASP A 224 -19.54 20.95 27.11
N ALA A 225 -18.80 19.92 26.71
CA ALA A 225 -17.88 19.19 27.56
C ALA A 225 -16.85 20.11 28.23
N PRO A 226 -16.54 19.93 29.52
CA PRO A 226 -15.53 20.71 30.22
C PRO A 226 -14.16 20.66 29.48
N ILE A 227 -13.41 21.73 29.58
CA ILE A 227 -12.08 21.83 28.94
C ILE A 227 -11.15 20.70 29.38
N SER A 228 -11.24 20.24 30.64
CA SER A 228 -10.48 19.10 31.16
C SER A 228 -10.84 17.79 30.47
N VAL A 229 -12.13 17.58 30.22
CA VAL A 229 -12.61 16.37 29.50
C VAL A 229 -12.13 16.39 28.04
N ILE A 230 -12.21 17.52 27.35
CA ILE A 230 -11.70 17.66 25.99
C ILE A 230 -10.19 17.43 25.94
N ALA A 231 -9.43 17.93 26.92
CA ALA A 231 -8.00 17.69 27.01
C ALA A 231 -7.68 16.17 27.11
N GLU A 232 -8.39 15.46 27.97
CA GLU A 232 -8.27 14.01 28.14
C GLU A 232 -8.66 13.25 26.87
N GLU A 233 -9.83 13.55 26.30
CA GLU A 233 -10.33 12.88 25.08
C GLU A 233 -9.43 13.10 23.85
N THR A 234 -8.73 14.23 23.80
CA THR A 234 -7.78 14.55 22.73
C THR A 234 -6.35 14.14 23.04
N GLY A 235 -6.11 13.45 24.17
CA GLY A 235 -4.84 12.84 24.54
C GLY A 235 -3.78 13.83 25.05
N PHE A 236 -4.19 14.97 25.60
CA PHE A 236 -3.29 15.84 26.34
C PHE A 236 -3.17 15.37 27.78
N TYR A 237 -2.00 15.64 28.39
CA TYR A 237 -1.71 15.24 29.76
C TYR A 237 -2.66 15.88 30.79
N ASP A 238 -2.94 17.18 30.62
CA ASP A 238 -3.86 17.94 31.45
C ASP A 238 -4.44 19.15 30.70
N ALA A 239 -5.44 19.81 31.30
CA ALA A 239 -6.09 20.99 30.76
C ALA A 239 -5.16 22.20 30.59
N CYS A 240 -4.09 22.32 31.40
CA CYS A 240 -3.13 23.41 31.33
C CYS A 240 -2.25 23.24 30.10
N HIS A 241 -1.69 22.04 29.90
CA HIS A 241 -0.90 21.68 28.73
C HIS A 241 -1.73 21.82 27.45
N PHE A 242 -2.97 21.33 27.46
CA PHE A 242 -3.91 21.50 26.35
C PHE A 242 -4.14 22.98 26.01
N THR A 243 -4.46 23.82 27.02
CA THR A 243 -4.75 25.23 26.81
C THR A 243 -3.56 25.98 26.21
N LYS A 244 -2.34 25.70 26.66
CA LYS A 244 -1.11 26.26 26.10
C LYS A 244 -0.89 25.85 24.66
N ALA A 245 -1.01 24.55 24.37
CA ALA A 245 -0.84 23.99 23.01
C ALA A 245 -1.93 24.51 22.05
N PHE A 246 -3.16 24.56 22.48
CA PHE A 246 -4.29 25.08 21.69
C PHE A 246 -4.11 26.56 21.37
N ARG A 247 -3.76 27.39 22.37
CA ARG A 247 -3.50 28.82 22.16
C ARG A 247 -2.31 29.06 21.22
N ALA A 248 -1.25 28.27 21.34
CA ALA A 248 -0.09 28.37 20.44
C ALA A 248 -0.48 28.04 18.98
N ALA A 249 -1.37 27.06 18.77
CA ALA A 249 -1.76 26.61 17.44
C ALA A 249 -2.88 27.46 16.82
N VAL A 250 -3.80 28.04 17.63
CA VAL A 250 -5.03 28.69 17.17
C VAL A 250 -5.02 30.20 17.39
N GLY A 251 -4.11 30.70 18.26
CA GLY A 251 -3.99 32.11 18.61
C GLY A 251 -4.86 32.56 19.80
N ILE A 252 -5.96 31.82 20.09
CA ILE A 252 -6.89 32.14 21.18
C ILE A 252 -7.08 30.94 22.12
N SER A 253 -7.60 31.18 23.33
CA SER A 253 -7.82 30.08 24.26
C SER A 253 -8.97 29.17 23.83
N PRO A 254 -9.00 27.89 24.29
CA PRO A 254 -10.11 26.98 24.02
C PRO A 254 -11.49 27.55 24.45
N HIS A 255 -11.53 28.24 25.58
CA HIS A 255 -12.76 28.87 26.07
C HIS A 255 -13.21 30.02 25.15
N ALA A 256 -12.30 30.87 24.69
CA ALA A 256 -12.61 31.93 23.73
C ALA A 256 -13.06 31.35 22.37
N TYR A 257 -12.41 30.27 21.91
CA TYR A 257 -12.77 29.56 20.68
C TYR A 257 -14.18 28.94 20.72
N ARG A 258 -14.61 28.39 21.88
CA ARG A 258 -15.98 27.88 22.07
C ARG A 258 -17.04 28.96 21.94
N LYS A 259 -16.75 30.19 22.40
CA LYS A 259 -17.71 31.32 22.34
C LYS A 259 -17.82 31.95 20.95
N ASN A 260 -16.76 31.89 20.16
CA ASN A 260 -16.67 32.45 18.80
C ASN A 260 -15.87 31.45 17.91
N PRO A 261 -16.49 30.36 17.48
CA PRO A 261 -15.81 29.26 16.72
C PRO A 261 -15.46 29.63 15.29
#